data_6c1564800ea571a78062efa87da0a217
#
_entry.id   6c1564800ea571a78062efa87da0a217
#
_cell.length_a   1.000
_cell.length_b   1.000
_cell.length_c   1.000
_cell.angle_alpha   90.00
_cell.angle_beta   90.00
_cell.angle_gamma   90.00
#
_symmetry.space_group_name_H-M   'P 1'
#
loop_
_entity.id
_entity.type
_entity.pdbx_description
1 polymer ?
#
loop_
_entity_poly.entity_id
_entity_poly.type
_entity_poly.pdbx_seq_one_letter_code
_entity_poly.pdbx_strand_id
1 'polypeptide(L)'
;WGPGLNQLVSLHNPQLVRNWWDYKYSKASIRDWRTSGLYIHDVIDINNKWKAMGSARMDFYNYRTATAKVKDGRQEYDEADRSEWKKVKTSAFTGRAGLVYIPVEEISLYASFGSHFKPYNTMYSSRVIYLDRNGKRFNPSKDGGEVFKPEKGYQAEIGVRYMWANRIDFSGSVYYIRKNNVVKNLGTQEEKDETTGEMVQKTIQAQVGTADSRGFDLELTVHPVSTLAVTGGLGWQDYRIRKINQSKDYPEYTDPSKNVRATGIPRTTFYVYADYTIPKGLLKNLSFHLSGTFQDKIFTDVANRVYNPALFLVDGGLFYTIKQKVTLALNVDNLFDKEYFKSTTVYGKPRNFTGTISYRF
;
A
#
# COMPACT_ATOMS: atom_id res chain seq x y z
N TRP A 1 -23.68 -4.81 -3.28
CA TRP A 1 -24.22 -5.80 -2.34
C TRP A 1 -25.67 -5.42 -2.13
N GLY A 2 -26.62 -6.23 -2.60
CA GLY A 2 -28.04 -6.01 -2.42
C GLY A 2 -28.54 -6.57 -1.10
N PRO A 3 -29.71 -6.15 -0.62
CA PRO A 3 -30.36 -6.75 0.52
C PRO A 3 -30.73 -8.20 0.14
N GLY A 4 -30.16 -9.17 0.79
CA GLY A 4 -30.50 -10.58 0.56
C GLY A 4 -29.35 -11.58 0.68
N LEU A 5 -28.11 -11.15 0.89
CA LEU A 5 -26.97 -12.05 1.11
C LEU A 5 -26.66 -12.31 2.60
N ASN A 6 -27.57 -12.03 3.51
CA ASN A 6 -27.49 -12.54 4.87
C ASN A 6 -28.03 -13.98 4.93
N GLN A 7 -27.62 -14.85 4.02
CA GLN A 7 -27.76 -16.28 4.25
C GLN A 7 -26.70 -16.67 5.25
N LEU A 8 -27.13 -16.95 6.47
CA LEU A 8 -26.32 -17.61 7.48
C LEU A 8 -25.85 -18.95 6.90
N VAL A 9 -24.60 -19.01 6.48
CA VAL A 9 -23.99 -20.26 6.03
C VAL A 9 -23.67 -21.06 7.28
N SER A 10 -24.30 -22.23 7.44
CA SER A 10 -23.99 -23.14 8.53
C SER A 10 -22.53 -23.59 8.40
N LEU A 11 -21.74 -23.40 9.45
CA LEU A 11 -20.37 -23.89 9.53
C LEU A 11 -20.28 -25.44 9.49
N HIS A 12 -21.37 -26.15 9.89
CA HIS A 12 -21.42 -27.60 9.90
C HIS A 12 -21.94 -28.21 8.59
N ASN A 13 -22.67 -27.43 7.79
CA ASN A 13 -23.16 -27.88 6.49
C ASN A 13 -23.21 -26.67 5.53
N PRO A 14 -22.08 -26.22 4.97
CA PRO A 14 -22.03 -25.11 4.07
C PRO A 14 -22.75 -25.45 2.77
N GLN A 15 -23.92 -24.87 2.57
CA GLN A 15 -24.64 -24.94 1.29
C GLN A 15 -24.03 -23.90 0.35
N LEU A 16 -23.50 -24.35 -0.79
CA LEU A 16 -23.11 -23.43 -1.86
C LEU A 16 -24.36 -22.66 -2.32
N VAL A 17 -24.27 -21.34 -2.33
CA VAL A 17 -25.31 -20.47 -2.91
C VAL A 17 -25.35 -20.78 -4.41
N ARG A 18 -26.33 -21.59 -4.81
CA ARG A 18 -26.42 -22.08 -6.20
C ARG A 18 -26.87 -21.02 -7.23
N ASN A 19 -27.44 -19.91 -6.78
CA ASN A 19 -28.13 -18.94 -7.65
C ASN A 19 -27.56 -17.51 -7.55
N TRP A 20 -26.23 -17.36 -7.50
CA TRP A 20 -25.59 -16.03 -7.52
C TRP A 20 -25.87 -15.25 -8.81
N TRP A 21 -26.28 -15.92 -9.90
CA TRP A 21 -26.68 -15.31 -11.18
C TRP A 21 -28.12 -14.79 -11.20
N ASP A 22 -28.94 -15.10 -10.22
CA ASP A 22 -30.28 -14.51 -10.08
C ASP A 22 -30.24 -13.10 -9.46
N TYR A 23 -29.05 -12.58 -9.25
CA TYR A 23 -28.83 -11.25 -8.70
C TYR A 23 -29.26 -10.19 -9.71
N LYS A 24 -30.36 -9.49 -9.42
CA LYS A 24 -30.84 -8.37 -10.22
C LYS A 24 -30.21 -7.07 -9.74
N TYR A 25 -29.35 -6.50 -10.55
CA TYR A 25 -28.83 -5.15 -10.33
C TYR A 25 -29.89 -4.13 -10.76
N SER A 26 -30.13 -3.11 -9.96
CA SER A 26 -31.08 -2.05 -10.30
C SER A 26 -30.42 -0.83 -10.97
N LYS A 27 -29.15 -0.60 -10.66
CA LYS A 27 -28.38 0.55 -11.15
C LYS A 27 -26.93 0.18 -11.45
N ALA A 28 -26.41 0.71 -12.56
CA ALA A 28 -25.00 0.68 -12.91
C ALA A 28 -24.35 2.04 -12.64
N SER A 29 -23.09 2.05 -12.19
CA SER A 29 -22.28 3.26 -12.07
C SER A 29 -21.29 3.33 -13.23
N ILE A 30 -21.47 4.34 -14.07
CA ILE A 30 -20.61 4.59 -15.23
C ILE A 30 -19.55 5.62 -14.81
N ARG A 31 -18.28 5.34 -15.11
CA ARG A 31 -17.14 6.18 -14.76
C ARG A 31 -16.25 6.38 -15.98
N ASP A 32 -15.89 7.63 -16.22
CA ASP A 32 -14.90 7.97 -17.25
C ASP A 32 -13.83 8.82 -16.59
N TRP A 33 -12.60 8.39 -16.75
CA TRP A 33 -11.44 9.04 -16.14
C TRP A 33 -10.38 9.32 -17.22
N ARG A 34 -10.04 10.60 -17.36
CA ARG A 34 -9.00 11.05 -18.28
C ARG A 34 -7.94 11.82 -17.54
N THR A 35 -6.71 11.40 -17.73
CA THR A 35 -5.54 12.08 -17.17
C THR A 35 -4.63 12.48 -18.32
N SER A 36 -4.22 13.74 -18.34
CA SER A 36 -3.21 14.27 -19.25
C SER A 36 -2.12 14.93 -18.43
N GLY A 37 -0.86 14.71 -18.79
CA GLY A 37 0.28 15.28 -18.06
C GLY A 37 1.37 15.73 -19.01
N LEU A 38 1.95 16.89 -18.69
CA LEU A 38 3.18 17.39 -19.31
C LEU A 38 4.29 17.31 -18.27
N TYR A 39 5.44 16.83 -18.65
CA TYR A 39 6.59 16.77 -17.75
C TYR A 39 7.88 17.10 -18.48
N ILE A 40 8.82 17.64 -17.73
CA ILE A 40 10.22 17.79 -18.09
C ILE A 40 11.06 17.11 -17.01
N HIS A 41 12.09 16.42 -17.43
CA HIS A 41 13.06 15.77 -16.55
C HIS A 41 14.44 15.92 -17.16
N ASP A 42 15.41 16.29 -16.32
CA ASP A 42 16.80 16.43 -16.72
C ASP A 42 17.72 15.88 -15.64
N VAL A 43 18.85 15.31 -16.09
CA VAL A 43 19.94 14.81 -15.26
C VAL A 43 21.23 15.40 -15.79
N ILE A 44 21.91 16.17 -14.98
CA ILE A 44 23.09 16.93 -15.34
C ILE A 44 24.31 16.37 -14.60
N ASP A 45 25.31 15.93 -15.35
CA ASP A 45 26.63 15.64 -14.81
C ASP A 45 27.42 16.96 -14.73
N ILE A 46 27.45 17.57 -13.54
CA ILE A 46 28.14 18.84 -13.34
C ILE A 46 29.66 18.65 -13.49
N ASN A 47 30.16 17.55 -12.94
CA ASN A 47 31.53 17.06 -13.10
C ASN A 47 31.60 15.60 -12.62
N ASN A 48 32.81 15.03 -12.56
CA ASN A 48 33.02 13.62 -12.17
C ASN A 48 32.52 13.27 -10.75
N LYS A 49 32.34 14.28 -9.89
CA LYS A 49 31.92 14.09 -8.49
C LYS A 49 30.49 14.53 -8.20
N TRP A 50 29.91 15.38 -9.04
CA TRP A 50 28.62 15.98 -8.76
C TRP A 50 27.64 15.74 -9.91
N LYS A 51 26.49 15.21 -9.57
CA LYS A 51 25.34 15.05 -10.47
C LYS A 51 24.11 15.70 -9.85
N ALA A 52 23.34 16.38 -10.68
CA ALA A 52 22.07 16.98 -10.27
C ALA A 52 20.92 16.44 -11.12
N MET A 53 19.75 16.30 -10.54
CA MET A 53 18.54 15.99 -11.28
C MET A 53 17.43 16.97 -10.91
N GLY A 54 16.62 17.31 -11.92
CA GLY A 54 15.43 18.11 -11.76
C GLY A 54 14.27 17.57 -12.59
N SER A 55 13.06 17.65 -12.06
CA SER A 55 11.86 17.38 -12.84
C SER A 55 10.69 18.27 -12.40
N ALA A 56 9.88 18.64 -13.37
CA ALA A 56 8.63 19.35 -13.15
C ALA A 56 7.53 18.65 -13.95
N ARG A 57 6.35 18.54 -13.37
CA ARG A 57 5.20 17.90 -14.00
C ARG A 57 3.92 18.67 -13.69
N MET A 58 3.11 18.88 -14.72
CA MET A 58 1.76 19.42 -14.63
C MET A 58 0.77 18.37 -15.07
N ASP A 59 -0.15 17.99 -14.18
CA ASP A 59 -1.18 17.00 -14.44
C ASP A 59 -2.56 17.64 -14.46
N PHE A 60 -3.41 17.17 -15.38
CA PHE A 60 -4.79 17.55 -15.54
C PHE A 60 -5.67 16.31 -15.40
N TYR A 61 -6.55 16.31 -14.43
CA TYR A 61 -7.47 15.21 -14.15
C TYR A 61 -8.88 15.63 -14.48
N ASN A 62 -9.54 14.86 -15.32
CA ASN A 62 -10.95 15.02 -15.63
C ASN A 62 -11.65 13.70 -15.32
N TYR A 63 -12.46 13.73 -14.29
CA TYR A 63 -13.24 12.59 -13.85
C TYR A 63 -14.71 12.90 -13.95
N ARG A 64 -15.49 11.99 -14.55
CA ARG A 64 -16.93 12.14 -14.62
C ARG A 64 -17.62 10.82 -14.31
N THR A 65 -18.82 10.93 -13.75
CA THR A 65 -19.62 9.80 -13.36
C THR A 65 -21.09 10.05 -13.62
N ALA A 66 -21.78 8.96 -13.92
CA ALA A 66 -23.22 8.91 -14.06
C ALA A 66 -23.76 7.58 -13.53
N THR A 67 -25.05 7.50 -13.29
CA THR A 67 -25.75 6.24 -12.99
C THR A 67 -26.74 5.95 -14.13
N ALA A 68 -26.89 4.68 -14.48
CA ALA A 68 -27.89 4.23 -15.42
C ALA A 68 -28.72 3.09 -14.82
N LYS A 69 -29.93 2.91 -15.29
CA LYS A 69 -30.73 1.73 -14.95
C LYS A 69 -30.14 0.51 -15.65
N VAL A 70 -30.17 -0.61 -14.98
CA VAL A 70 -29.76 -1.90 -15.56
C VAL A 70 -30.95 -2.54 -16.25
N LYS A 71 -30.79 -2.98 -17.49
CA LYS A 71 -31.79 -3.72 -18.23
C LYS A 71 -31.91 -5.15 -17.69
N ASP A 72 -33.12 -5.57 -17.38
CA ASP A 72 -33.49 -6.95 -17.03
C ASP A 72 -32.63 -7.60 -15.91
N GLY A 73 -32.05 -6.77 -15.02
CA GLY A 73 -31.19 -7.24 -13.93
C GLY A 73 -29.85 -7.80 -14.40
N ARG A 74 -29.49 -7.70 -15.69
CA ARG A 74 -28.19 -8.09 -16.25
C ARG A 74 -27.16 -6.97 -16.12
N GLN A 75 -25.93 -7.25 -16.44
CA GLN A 75 -24.85 -6.24 -16.38
C GLN A 75 -24.91 -5.19 -17.53
N GLU A 76 -25.92 -5.27 -18.37
CA GLU A 76 -26.15 -4.34 -19.47
C GLU A 76 -26.96 -3.14 -18.99
N TYR A 77 -26.59 -1.95 -19.39
CA TYR A 77 -27.29 -0.71 -19.10
C TYR A 77 -27.60 0.05 -20.40
N ASP A 78 -28.69 0.84 -20.36
CA ASP A 78 -29.01 1.72 -21.47
C ASP A 78 -28.35 3.09 -21.26
N GLU A 79 -27.53 3.51 -22.21
CA GLU A 79 -26.88 4.82 -22.13
C GLU A 79 -27.88 5.97 -22.26
N ALA A 80 -29.05 5.75 -22.90
CA ALA A 80 -30.13 6.72 -23.00
C ALA A 80 -30.77 7.01 -21.61
N ASP A 81 -30.84 6.00 -20.71
CA ASP A 81 -31.38 6.14 -19.35
C ASP A 81 -30.35 6.67 -18.34
N ARG A 82 -29.23 7.16 -18.81
CA ARG A 82 -28.16 7.67 -17.96
C ARG A 82 -28.53 9.00 -17.33
N SER A 83 -28.21 9.16 -16.04
CA SER A 83 -28.29 10.45 -15.34
C SER A 83 -27.29 11.45 -15.96
N GLU A 84 -27.45 12.72 -15.64
CA GLU A 84 -26.46 13.74 -15.99
C GLU A 84 -25.08 13.40 -15.43
N TRP A 85 -24.04 13.77 -16.19
CA TRP A 85 -22.67 13.59 -15.78
C TRP A 85 -22.28 14.54 -14.63
N LYS A 86 -21.94 13.97 -13.48
CA LYS A 86 -21.21 14.72 -12.45
C LYS A 86 -19.74 14.75 -12.83
N LYS A 87 -19.14 15.95 -12.86
CA LYS A 87 -17.77 16.17 -13.35
C LYS A 87 -16.91 16.75 -12.23
N VAL A 88 -15.70 16.24 -12.08
CA VAL A 88 -14.65 16.78 -11.21
C VAL A 88 -13.42 17.03 -12.07
N LYS A 89 -12.94 18.26 -12.09
CA LYS A 89 -11.70 18.65 -12.78
C LYS A 89 -10.73 19.16 -11.74
N THR A 90 -9.53 18.63 -11.77
CA THR A 90 -8.47 19.11 -10.89
C THR A 90 -7.14 19.10 -11.62
N SER A 91 -6.23 19.97 -11.22
CA SER A 91 -4.89 20.02 -11.77
C SER A 91 -3.87 20.10 -10.65
N ALA A 92 -2.66 19.60 -10.93
CA ALA A 92 -1.58 19.60 -9.97
C ALA A 92 -0.25 19.85 -10.63
N PHE A 93 0.54 20.70 -10.00
CA PHE A 93 1.96 20.82 -10.28
C PHE A 93 2.74 20.04 -9.23
N THR A 94 3.70 19.21 -9.70
CA THR A 94 4.64 18.47 -8.87
C THR A 94 6.04 18.63 -9.41
N GLY A 95 7.04 18.58 -8.52
CA GLY A 95 8.42 18.69 -8.90
C GLY A 95 9.31 17.82 -8.02
N ARG A 96 10.49 17.49 -8.53
CA ARG A 96 11.56 16.80 -7.81
C ARG A 96 12.89 17.46 -8.11
N ALA A 97 13.76 17.49 -7.12
CA ALA A 97 15.14 17.87 -7.25
C ALA A 97 16.01 16.89 -6.47
N GLY A 98 17.19 16.60 -6.98
CA GLY A 98 18.15 15.70 -6.34
C GLY A 98 19.57 16.12 -6.65
N LEU A 99 20.46 15.85 -5.71
CA LEU A 99 21.89 16.08 -5.83
C LEU A 99 22.63 14.81 -5.38
N VAL A 100 23.61 14.38 -6.13
CA VAL A 100 24.48 13.26 -5.81
C VAL A 100 25.93 13.77 -5.77
N TYR A 101 26.63 13.40 -4.71
CA TYR A 101 28.05 13.67 -4.55
C TYR A 101 28.82 12.35 -4.43
N ILE A 102 29.84 12.16 -5.29
CA ILE A 102 30.67 10.97 -5.38
C ILE A 102 32.10 11.38 -5.01
N PRO A 103 32.45 11.41 -3.70
CA PRO A 103 33.79 11.81 -3.27
C PRO A 103 34.87 10.86 -3.77
N VAL A 104 34.58 9.56 -3.77
CA VAL A 104 35.37 8.44 -4.28
C VAL A 104 34.46 7.45 -4.99
N GLU A 105 34.98 6.56 -5.82
CA GLU A 105 34.19 5.64 -6.65
C GLU A 105 33.29 4.71 -5.82
N GLU A 106 33.72 4.37 -4.62
CA GLU A 106 33.00 3.47 -3.72
C GLU A 106 31.86 4.14 -2.98
N ILE A 107 31.82 5.47 -2.87
CA ILE A 107 30.88 6.21 -2.02
C ILE A 107 30.04 7.17 -2.87
N SER A 108 28.73 7.05 -2.74
CA SER A 108 27.77 8.03 -3.24
C SER A 108 26.92 8.57 -2.12
N LEU A 109 26.90 9.89 -1.94
CA LEU A 109 26.01 10.60 -1.04
C LEU A 109 24.93 11.27 -1.86
N TYR A 110 23.67 11.24 -1.42
CA TYR A 110 22.61 11.92 -2.13
C TYR A 110 21.66 12.65 -1.18
N ALA A 111 21.05 13.71 -1.73
CA ALA A 111 19.91 14.37 -1.13
C ALA A 111 18.84 14.57 -2.20
N SER A 112 17.58 14.36 -1.82
CA SER A 112 16.45 14.56 -2.71
C SER A 112 15.29 15.24 -2.02
N PHE A 113 14.53 16.01 -2.79
CA PHE A 113 13.29 16.63 -2.38
C PHE A 113 12.25 16.44 -3.50
N GLY A 114 11.02 16.12 -3.14
CA GLY A 114 9.94 15.99 -4.11
C GLY A 114 8.59 16.31 -3.52
N SER A 115 7.71 16.85 -4.37
CA SER A 115 6.31 17.02 -4.04
C SER A 115 5.47 15.89 -4.64
N HIS A 116 4.33 15.60 -4.01
CA HIS A 116 3.38 14.61 -4.49
C HIS A 116 1.95 15.16 -4.47
N PHE A 117 1.13 14.58 -5.30
CA PHE A 117 -0.29 14.90 -5.44
C PHE A 117 -1.08 13.63 -5.69
N LYS A 118 -2.24 13.51 -5.06
CA LYS A 118 -3.20 12.44 -5.29
C LYS A 118 -4.60 13.03 -5.41
N PRO A 119 -5.24 12.98 -6.60
CA PRO A 119 -6.60 13.42 -6.75
C PRO A 119 -7.54 12.52 -5.95
N TYR A 120 -8.57 13.08 -5.36
CA TYR A 120 -9.67 12.31 -4.81
C TYR A 120 -10.80 12.24 -5.83
N ASN A 121 -11.03 11.02 -6.30
CA ASN A 121 -12.13 10.71 -7.20
C ASN A 121 -13.28 10.04 -6.42
N THR A 122 -13.46 10.46 -5.18
CA THR A 122 -14.45 9.84 -4.31
C THR A 122 -15.83 10.29 -4.74
N MET A 123 -16.55 9.35 -5.30
CA MET A 123 -17.94 9.54 -5.63
C MET A 123 -18.77 9.45 -4.38
N TYR A 124 -19.85 10.22 -4.35
CA TYR A 124 -20.88 10.04 -3.35
C TYR A 124 -21.37 8.58 -3.35
N SER A 125 -21.38 7.99 -2.18
CA SER A 125 -22.00 6.70 -1.90
C SER A 125 -22.98 6.88 -0.76
N SER A 126 -24.20 6.40 -0.92
CA SER A 126 -25.21 6.41 0.16
C SER A 126 -24.79 5.57 1.37
N ARG A 127 -23.78 4.69 1.20
CA ARG A 127 -23.19 3.87 2.25
C ARG A 127 -21.99 4.51 2.95
N VAL A 128 -21.71 5.79 2.68
CA VAL A 128 -20.61 6.54 3.30
C VAL A 128 -21.15 7.81 3.94
N ILE A 129 -20.78 8.02 5.19
CA ILE A 129 -20.96 9.26 5.92
C ILE A 129 -19.71 10.09 5.70
N TYR A 130 -19.83 11.25 5.08
CA TYR A 130 -18.73 12.15 4.79
C TYR A 130 -18.62 13.24 5.83
N LEU A 131 -17.43 13.41 6.39
CA LEU A 131 -17.13 14.51 7.32
C LEU A 131 -16.17 15.49 6.66
N ASP A 132 -16.49 16.77 6.75
CA ASP A 132 -15.64 17.85 6.29
C ASP A 132 -14.41 18.04 7.20
N ARG A 133 -13.57 19.04 6.91
CA ARG A 133 -12.39 19.36 7.72
C ARG A 133 -12.68 19.73 9.16
N ASN A 134 -13.89 20.18 9.46
CA ASN A 134 -14.32 20.56 10.79
C ASN A 134 -15.04 19.41 11.50
N GLY A 135 -15.08 18.23 10.86
CA GLY A 135 -15.77 17.05 11.36
C GLY A 135 -17.30 17.15 11.23
N LYS A 136 -17.82 18.17 10.51
CA LYS A 136 -19.25 18.30 10.25
C LYS A 136 -19.65 17.37 9.09
N ARG A 137 -20.78 16.70 9.28
CA ARG A 137 -21.38 15.88 8.22
C ARG A 137 -21.80 16.75 7.03
N PHE A 138 -21.50 16.31 5.84
CA PHE A 138 -21.96 16.92 4.60
C PHE A 138 -22.41 15.88 3.60
N ASN A 139 -23.28 16.27 2.68
CA ASN A 139 -23.79 15.41 1.63
C ASN A 139 -23.32 15.89 0.26
N PRO A 140 -22.28 15.28 -0.33
CA PRO A 140 -21.72 15.72 -1.61
C PRO A 140 -22.73 15.73 -2.76
N SER A 141 -23.81 14.96 -2.70
CA SER A 141 -24.82 14.94 -3.75
C SER A 141 -25.82 16.11 -3.66
N LYS A 142 -26.03 16.65 -2.46
CA LYS A 142 -26.93 17.79 -2.21
C LYS A 142 -26.18 19.12 -2.21
N ASP A 143 -25.01 19.14 -1.56
CA ASP A 143 -24.24 20.35 -1.33
C ASP A 143 -23.36 20.72 -2.54
N GLY A 144 -23.25 19.84 -3.53
CA GLY A 144 -22.44 20.02 -4.74
C GLY A 144 -20.92 20.02 -4.49
N GLY A 145 -20.14 19.75 -5.52
CA GLY A 145 -18.69 19.91 -5.47
C GLY A 145 -17.89 18.64 -5.17
N GLU A 146 -16.60 18.84 -4.92
CA GLU A 146 -15.65 17.79 -4.59
C GLU A 146 -15.93 17.27 -3.17
N VAL A 147 -16.02 15.94 -3.05
CA VAL A 147 -16.20 15.28 -1.75
C VAL A 147 -15.06 15.63 -0.80
N PHE A 148 -13.83 15.59 -1.31
CA PHE A 148 -12.61 15.91 -0.56
C PHE A 148 -11.62 16.67 -1.43
N LYS A 149 -10.81 17.54 -0.81
CA LYS A 149 -9.68 18.18 -1.49
C LYS A 149 -8.60 17.15 -1.81
N PRO A 150 -7.85 17.32 -2.90
CA PRO A 150 -6.72 16.45 -3.22
C PRO A 150 -5.70 16.38 -2.09
N GLU A 151 -5.15 15.18 -1.88
CA GLU A 151 -4.00 15.00 -1.01
C GLU A 151 -2.77 15.62 -1.69
N LYS A 152 -2.03 16.42 -0.95
CA LYS A 152 -0.77 17.04 -1.39
C LYS A 152 0.29 16.84 -0.32
N GLY A 153 1.53 16.74 -0.74
CA GLY A 153 2.60 16.63 0.22
C GLY A 153 3.98 16.79 -0.41
N TYR A 154 4.98 16.56 0.42
CA TYR A 154 6.37 16.57 0.04
C TYR A 154 7.14 15.51 0.80
N GLN A 155 8.27 15.13 0.24
CA GLN A 155 9.26 14.25 0.86
C GLN A 155 10.65 14.85 0.70
N ALA A 156 11.47 14.63 1.71
CA ALA A 156 12.89 14.91 1.69
C ALA A 156 13.64 13.67 2.16
N GLU A 157 14.77 13.37 1.54
CA GLU A 157 15.58 12.21 1.84
C GLU A 157 17.05 12.54 1.66
N ILE A 158 17.88 12.01 2.56
CA ILE A 158 19.34 12.04 2.46
C ILE A 158 19.83 10.61 2.65
N GLY A 159 20.75 10.17 1.82
CA GLY A 159 21.26 8.81 1.91
C GLY A 159 22.70 8.68 1.43
N VAL A 160 23.21 7.47 1.69
CA VAL A 160 24.56 7.04 1.32
C VAL A 160 24.49 5.67 0.69
N ARG A 161 25.29 5.45 -0.33
CA ARG A 161 25.61 4.13 -0.88
C ARG A 161 27.11 3.92 -0.84
N TYR A 162 27.51 2.74 -0.37
CA TYR A 162 28.91 2.31 -0.34
C TYR A 162 29.06 0.96 -1.01
N MET A 163 29.93 0.85 -1.99
CA MET A 163 30.23 -0.37 -2.71
C MET A 163 31.72 -0.65 -2.66
N TRP A 164 32.13 -1.82 -2.19
CA TRP A 164 33.54 -2.18 -2.11
C TRP A 164 33.83 -3.56 -2.70
N ALA A 165 34.70 -3.57 -3.70
CA ALA A 165 35.32 -4.76 -4.29
C ALA A 165 34.32 -5.89 -4.63
N ASN A 166 33.07 -5.59 -4.99
CA ASN A 166 31.97 -6.55 -5.17
C ASN A 166 31.71 -7.45 -3.94
N ARG A 167 32.23 -7.07 -2.77
CA ARG A 167 32.07 -7.83 -1.52
C ARG A 167 31.08 -7.20 -0.57
N ILE A 168 30.97 -5.89 -0.60
CA ILE A 168 30.05 -5.14 0.26
C ILE A 168 29.25 -4.17 -0.62
N ASP A 169 27.95 -4.21 -0.51
CA ASP A 169 27.03 -3.17 -0.99
C ASP A 169 26.16 -2.74 0.18
N PHE A 170 26.34 -1.50 0.62
CA PHE A 170 25.57 -0.90 1.69
C PHE A 170 24.82 0.29 1.18
N SER A 171 23.55 0.39 1.53
CA SER A 171 22.76 1.60 1.36
C SER A 171 22.05 1.98 2.65
N GLY A 172 21.99 3.28 2.91
CA GLY A 172 21.29 3.81 4.06
C GLY A 172 20.68 5.16 3.76
N SER A 173 19.46 5.39 4.22
CA SER A 173 18.80 6.68 4.07
C SER A 173 18.00 7.07 5.31
N VAL A 174 17.81 8.37 5.48
CA VAL A 174 16.85 8.96 6.41
C VAL A 174 15.89 9.84 5.62
N TYR A 175 14.61 9.80 5.98
CA TYR A 175 13.59 10.51 5.24
C TYR A 175 12.54 11.18 6.12
N TYR A 176 11.91 12.19 5.55
CA TYR A 176 10.71 12.83 6.07
C TYR A 176 9.68 13.00 4.96
N ILE A 177 8.45 12.55 5.23
CA ILE A 177 7.31 12.64 4.32
C ILE A 177 6.17 13.37 5.04
N ARG A 178 5.61 14.39 4.42
CA ARG A 178 4.41 15.07 4.91
C ARG A 178 3.28 14.99 3.89
N LYS A 179 2.09 14.68 4.39
CA LYS A 179 0.85 14.62 3.63
C LYS A 179 -0.20 15.53 4.24
N ASN A 180 -0.85 16.31 3.41
CA ASN A 180 -1.95 17.17 3.79
C ASN A 180 -3.23 16.68 3.12
N ASN A 181 -4.38 16.99 3.71
CA ASN A 181 -5.70 16.58 3.21
C ASN A 181 -5.89 15.03 3.15
N VAL A 182 -5.30 14.31 4.05
CA VAL A 182 -5.42 12.84 4.12
C VAL A 182 -6.86 12.45 4.42
N VAL A 183 -7.42 11.51 3.69
CA VAL A 183 -8.74 10.92 3.97
C VAL A 183 -8.57 9.59 4.68
N LYS A 184 -9.34 9.37 5.72
CA LYS A 184 -9.34 8.13 6.49
C LYS A 184 -10.76 7.62 6.72
N ASN A 185 -10.88 6.29 6.76
CA ASN A 185 -12.05 5.63 7.31
C ASN A 185 -11.90 5.65 8.84
N LEU A 186 -12.87 6.22 9.52
CA LEU A 186 -12.87 6.34 10.98
C LEU A 186 -13.59 5.19 11.65
N GLY A 187 -14.40 4.43 10.93
CA GLY A 187 -15.19 3.33 11.42
C GLY A 187 -16.46 3.13 10.63
N THR A 188 -17.40 2.40 11.19
CA THR A 188 -18.73 2.18 10.63
C THR A 188 -19.81 2.52 11.64
N GLN A 189 -20.95 2.99 11.17
CA GLN A 189 -22.14 3.29 11.96
C GLN A 189 -23.37 2.70 11.29
N GLU A 190 -24.28 2.14 12.06
CA GLU A 190 -25.60 1.76 11.56
C GLU A 190 -26.48 2.99 11.43
N GLU A 191 -27.08 3.15 10.28
CA GLU A 191 -27.97 4.25 9.98
C GLU A 191 -29.05 3.82 9.00
N LYS A 192 -30.24 4.40 9.14
CA LYS A 192 -31.35 4.14 8.23
C LYS A 192 -31.02 4.63 6.82
N ASP A 193 -31.15 3.79 5.82
CA ASP A 193 -31.02 4.19 4.42
C ASP A 193 -32.24 5.04 4.03
N GLU A 194 -32.00 6.25 3.53
CA GLU A 194 -33.08 7.20 3.16
C GLU A 194 -33.94 6.68 2.01
N THR A 195 -33.45 5.74 1.22
CA THR A 195 -34.15 5.21 0.03
C THR A 195 -34.95 3.95 0.33
N THR A 196 -34.36 3.03 1.13
CA THR A 196 -34.99 1.72 1.41
C THR A 196 -35.69 1.67 2.76
N GLY A 197 -35.34 2.59 3.67
CA GLY A 197 -35.84 2.59 5.06
C GLY A 197 -35.19 1.52 5.95
N GLU A 198 -34.30 0.71 5.44
CA GLU A 198 -33.61 -0.35 6.18
C GLU A 198 -32.40 0.18 6.95
N MET A 199 -32.05 -0.46 8.07
CA MET A 199 -30.80 -0.19 8.77
C MET A 199 -29.62 -0.76 7.99
N VAL A 200 -28.67 0.07 7.64
CA VAL A 200 -27.48 -0.31 6.88
C VAL A 200 -26.22 0.19 7.56
N GLN A 201 -25.16 -0.60 7.50
CA GLN A 201 -23.84 -0.14 7.95
C GLN A 201 -23.25 0.84 6.94
N LYS A 202 -22.96 2.07 7.39
CA LYS A 202 -22.28 3.12 6.63
C LYS A 202 -20.88 3.32 7.14
N THR A 203 -19.92 3.44 6.21
CA THR A 203 -18.54 3.77 6.55
C THR A 203 -18.40 5.29 6.79
N ILE A 204 -17.77 5.68 7.88
CA ILE A 204 -17.48 7.08 8.17
C ILE A 204 -16.13 7.44 7.53
N GLN A 205 -16.13 8.39 6.61
CA GLN A 205 -14.93 8.92 5.98
C GLN A 205 -14.75 10.40 6.33
N ALA A 206 -13.55 10.77 6.75
CA ALA A 206 -13.20 12.14 7.05
C ALA A 206 -11.90 12.55 6.35
N GLN A 207 -11.85 13.81 5.92
CA GLN A 207 -10.60 14.42 5.53
C GLN A 207 -9.88 14.91 6.79
N VAL A 208 -9.06 14.03 7.35
CA VAL A 208 -8.19 14.35 8.49
C VAL A 208 -7.05 15.27 8.03
N GLY A 209 -6.60 16.19 8.86
CA GLY A 209 -5.69 17.27 8.46
C GLY A 209 -4.37 16.82 7.86
N THR A 210 -3.35 16.62 8.69
CA THR A 210 -2.01 16.28 8.24
C THR A 210 -1.54 14.94 8.79
N ALA A 211 -0.74 14.23 7.98
CA ALA A 211 0.01 13.08 8.44
C ALA A 211 1.47 13.25 8.03
N ASP A 212 2.38 12.78 8.86
CA ASP A 212 3.80 12.76 8.52
C ASP A 212 4.43 11.41 8.91
N SER A 213 5.43 11.04 8.14
CA SER A 213 6.28 9.90 8.40
C SER A 213 7.73 10.36 8.42
N ARG A 214 8.47 9.89 9.39
CA ARG A 214 9.93 10.00 9.44
C ARG A 214 10.49 8.63 9.70
N GLY A 215 11.63 8.35 9.10
CA GLY A 215 12.21 7.04 9.23
C GLY A 215 13.60 6.96 8.66
N PHE A 216 14.13 5.75 8.73
CA PHE A 216 15.35 5.38 8.04
C PHE A 216 15.20 3.97 7.46
N ASP A 217 15.93 3.72 6.38
CA ASP A 217 16.08 2.42 5.74
C ASP A 217 17.57 2.13 5.60
N LEU A 218 17.96 0.90 5.97
CA LEU A 218 19.31 0.38 5.85
C LEU A 218 19.25 -0.95 5.10
N GLU A 219 20.17 -1.16 4.17
CA GLU A 219 20.36 -2.42 3.47
C GLU A 219 21.85 -2.72 3.36
N LEU A 220 22.22 -3.97 3.59
CA LEU A 220 23.59 -4.45 3.49
C LEU A 220 23.61 -5.81 2.80
N THR A 221 24.36 -5.90 1.72
CA THR A 221 24.72 -7.18 1.08
C THR A 221 26.22 -7.41 1.24
N VAL A 222 26.59 -8.58 1.72
CA VAL A 222 27.97 -9.01 1.86
C VAL A 222 28.22 -10.34 1.19
N HIS A 223 29.37 -10.47 0.55
CA HIS A 223 29.90 -11.71 -0.02
C HIS A 223 31.21 -12.08 0.70
N PRO A 224 31.14 -12.72 1.91
CA PRO A 224 32.34 -13.06 2.68
C PRO A 224 33.26 -13.97 1.88
N VAL A 225 32.66 -14.86 1.09
CA VAL A 225 33.31 -15.72 0.10
C VAL A 225 32.46 -15.76 -1.15
N SER A 226 33.03 -16.14 -2.28
CA SER A 226 32.32 -16.15 -3.58
C SER A 226 31.08 -17.06 -3.65
N THR A 227 30.94 -17.95 -2.69
CA THR A 227 29.84 -18.94 -2.62
C THR A 227 28.81 -18.63 -1.57
N LEU A 228 29.00 -17.56 -0.79
CA LEU A 228 28.08 -17.11 0.25
C LEU A 228 27.71 -15.65 0.03
N ALA A 229 26.42 -15.41 -0.14
CA ALA A 229 25.82 -14.09 -0.13
C ALA A 229 24.92 -13.94 1.10
N VAL A 230 25.04 -12.82 1.81
CA VAL A 230 24.14 -12.48 2.93
C VAL A 230 23.64 -11.06 2.68
N THR A 231 22.31 -10.92 2.63
CA THR A 231 21.64 -9.63 2.51
C THR A 231 20.74 -9.42 3.73
N GLY A 232 20.78 -8.23 4.31
CA GLY A 232 19.90 -7.83 5.39
C GLY A 232 19.41 -6.42 5.22
N GLY A 233 18.19 -6.16 5.66
CA GLY A 233 17.61 -4.83 5.65
C GLY A 233 16.85 -4.52 6.93
N LEU A 234 16.90 -3.26 7.34
CA LEU A 234 16.22 -2.72 8.50
C LEU A 234 15.54 -1.42 8.14
N GLY A 235 14.21 -1.40 8.24
CA GLY A 235 13.39 -0.20 8.10
C GLY A 235 12.77 0.19 9.44
N TRP A 236 12.85 1.46 9.77
CA TRP A 236 12.13 2.03 10.91
C TRP A 236 11.38 3.28 10.48
N GLN A 237 10.10 3.37 10.86
CA GLN A 237 9.26 4.51 10.53
C GLN A 237 8.31 4.89 11.66
N ASP A 238 8.13 6.18 11.86
CA ASP A 238 7.13 6.74 12.75
C ASP A 238 6.12 7.54 11.93
N TYR A 239 5.10 6.83 11.41
CA TYR A 239 4.04 7.44 10.61
C TYR A 239 2.85 7.77 11.51
N ARG A 240 2.55 9.07 11.65
CA ARG A 240 1.48 9.59 12.53
C ARG A 240 0.52 10.50 11.81
N ILE A 241 -0.72 10.42 12.23
CA ILE A 241 -1.74 11.43 11.92
C ILE A 241 -1.59 12.53 12.96
N ARG A 242 -1.16 13.72 12.54
CA ARG A 242 -0.80 14.84 13.43
C ARG A 242 -1.97 15.73 13.78
N LYS A 243 -2.92 15.86 12.88
CA LYS A 243 -4.08 16.71 13.08
C LYS A 243 -5.31 15.96 12.62
N ILE A 244 -6.16 15.63 13.57
CA ILE A 244 -7.50 15.14 13.32
C ILE A 244 -8.40 16.29 13.76
N ASN A 245 -9.23 16.79 12.85
CA ASN A 245 -10.21 17.80 13.22
C ASN A 245 -11.31 17.14 14.05
N GLN A 246 -11.67 17.76 15.16
CA GLN A 246 -12.74 17.24 16.04
C GLN A 246 -14.07 17.24 15.28
N SER A 247 -14.79 16.15 15.41
CA SER A 247 -16.20 16.09 15.05
C SER A 247 -17.06 16.17 16.30
N LYS A 248 -17.99 17.10 16.34
CA LYS A 248 -19.02 17.15 17.41
C LYS A 248 -19.99 15.99 17.28
N ASP A 249 -20.22 15.52 16.06
CA ASP A 249 -21.17 14.46 15.74
C ASP A 249 -20.60 13.06 15.98
N TYR A 250 -19.25 12.94 16.02
CA TYR A 250 -18.53 11.65 16.19
C TYR A 250 -17.31 11.83 17.10
N PRO A 251 -17.50 12.19 18.37
CA PRO A 251 -16.42 12.51 19.30
C PRO A 251 -15.49 11.32 19.59
N GLU A 252 -15.99 10.10 19.51
CA GLU A 252 -15.22 8.87 19.73
C GLU A 252 -14.15 8.63 18.67
N TYR A 253 -14.29 9.22 17.48
CA TYR A 253 -13.33 9.10 16.39
C TYR A 253 -12.31 10.24 16.31
N THR A 254 -12.42 11.22 17.18
CA THR A 254 -11.73 12.52 17.03
C THR A 254 -11.05 12.99 18.30
N ASP A 255 -10.29 12.12 18.99
CA ASP A 255 -9.44 12.58 20.07
C ASP A 255 -8.17 13.27 19.51
N PRO A 256 -8.11 14.62 19.49
CA PRO A 256 -7.00 15.37 18.91
C PRO A 256 -5.75 15.33 19.79
N SER A 257 -5.86 14.89 21.03
CA SER A 257 -4.74 14.81 21.97
C SER A 257 -3.79 13.66 21.67
N LYS A 258 -4.22 12.68 20.88
CA LYS A 258 -3.45 11.50 20.54
C LYS A 258 -2.85 11.62 19.15
N ASN A 259 -1.54 11.77 19.10
CA ASN A 259 -0.73 11.53 17.91
C ASN A 259 -0.81 10.03 17.55
N VAL A 260 -1.91 9.61 16.90
CA VAL A 260 -2.14 8.20 16.60
C VAL A 260 -1.23 7.74 15.47
N ARG A 261 -0.70 6.54 15.60
CA ARG A 261 0.06 5.88 14.55
C ARG A 261 -0.88 5.48 13.41
N ALA A 262 -0.36 5.55 12.19
CA ALA A 262 -1.11 5.09 11.04
C ALA A 262 -1.43 3.61 11.16
N THR A 263 -2.65 3.23 10.78
CA THR A 263 -3.10 1.84 10.75
C THR A 263 -2.52 1.10 9.54
N GLY A 264 -2.34 -0.21 9.66
CA GLY A 264 -1.88 -1.07 8.58
C GLY A 264 -0.37 -0.97 8.28
N ILE A 265 0.41 -0.28 9.13
CA ILE A 265 1.82 -0.01 8.88
C ILE A 265 2.65 -0.40 10.13
N PRO A 266 3.63 -1.33 10.01
CA PRO A 266 4.54 -1.67 11.09
C PRO A 266 5.53 -0.52 11.35
N ARG A 267 6.00 -0.38 12.57
CA ARG A 267 7.02 0.62 12.90
C ARG A 267 8.42 0.17 12.50
N THR A 268 8.70 -1.10 12.70
CA THR A 268 9.99 -1.70 12.38
C THR A 268 9.76 -2.92 11.50
N THR A 269 10.55 -3.02 10.46
CA THR A 269 10.67 -4.20 9.62
C THR A 269 12.14 -4.57 9.53
N PHE A 270 12.41 -5.87 9.55
CA PHE A 270 13.76 -6.40 9.39
C PHE A 270 13.69 -7.65 8.54
N TYR A 271 14.66 -7.84 7.67
CA TYR A 271 14.85 -9.09 6.97
C TYR A 271 16.32 -9.45 6.90
N VAL A 272 16.58 -10.74 6.86
CA VAL A 272 17.88 -11.29 6.54
C VAL A 272 17.69 -12.47 5.60
N TYR A 273 18.62 -12.62 4.69
CA TYR A 273 18.59 -13.61 3.63
C TYR A 273 20.01 -14.08 3.38
N ALA A 274 20.22 -15.40 3.35
CA ALA A 274 21.52 -16.00 3.13
C ALA A 274 21.43 -17.10 2.07
N ASP A 275 22.32 -17.06 1.10
CA ASP A 275 22.51 -18.07 0.09
C ASP A 275 23.92 -18.64 0.17
N TYR A 276 24.02 -19.93 0.27
CA TYR A 276 25.29 -20.64 0.22
C TYR A 276 25.25 -21.74 -0.85
N THR A 277 26.23 -21.75 -1.75
CA THR A 277 26.40 -22.79 -2.76
C THR A 277 27.66 -23.59 -2.52
N ILE A 278 27.54 -24.92 -2.47
CA ILE A 278 28.69 -25.82 -2.30
C ILE A 278 29.55 -25.79 -3.56
N PRO A 279 30.84 -25.34 -3.46
CA PRO A 279 31.68 -25.12 -4.63
C PRO A 279 32.34 -26.40 -5.19
N LYS A 280 32.52 -27.46 -4.37
CA LYS A 280 33.32 -28.62 -4.71
C LYS A 280 32.72 -29.89 -4.13
N GLY A 281 33.18 -31.07 -4.60
CA GLY A 281 32.80 -32.38 -4.08
C GLY A 281 31.53 -32.96 -4.70
N LEU A 282 30.99 -34.02 -4.05
CA LEU A 282 29.83 -34.77 -4.54
C LEU A 282 28.55 -33.90 -4.64
N LEU A 283 28.40 -32.97 -3.74
CA LEU A 283 27.25 -32.07 -3.66
C LEU A 283 27.54 -30.69 -4.31
N LYS A 284 28.52 -30.60 -5.20
CA LYS A 284 28.79 -29.37 -5.95
C LYS A 284 27.51 -28.86 -6.61
N ASN A 285 27.26 -27.54 -6.55
CA ASN A 285 26.09 -26.85 -7.05
C ASN A 285 24.79 -27.10 -6.24
N LEU A 286 24.85 -27.72 -5.07
CA LEU A 286 23.78 -27.69 -4.11
C LEU A 286 23.83 -26.35 -3.39
N SER A 287 22.73 -25.60 -3.44
CA SER A 287 22.57 -24.30 -2.79
C SER A 287 21.56 -24.40 -1.64
N PHE A 288 21.87 -23.72 -0.56
CA PHE A 288 21.03 -23.55 0.61
C PHE A 288 20.56 -22.10 0.66
N HIS A 289 19.31 -21.93 0.93
CA HIS A 289 18.66 -20.65 1.12
C HIS A 289 18.03 -20.60 2.50
N LEU A 290 18.26 -19.53 3.24
CA LEU A 290 17.61 -19.27 4.51
C LEU A 290 17.23 -17.81 4.59
N SER A 291 15.99 -17.53 4.97
CA SER A 291 15.53 -16.17 5.20
C SER A 291 14.79 -16.03 6.51
N GLY A 292 14.94 -14.86 7.13
CA GLY A 292 14.18 -14.43 8.30
C GLY A 292 13.54 -13.08 8.05
N THR A 293 12.25 -12.94 8.33
CA THR A 293 11.52 -11.68 8.19
C THR A 293 10.84 -11.31 9.50
N PHE A 294 11.03 -10.08 9.93
CA PHE A 294 10.40 -9.51 11.12
C PHE A 294 9.53 -8.32 10.77
N GLN A 295 8.38 -8.25 11.39
CA GLN A 295 7.45 -7.15 11.32
C GLN A 295 6.97 -6.80 12.72
N ASP A 296 7.11 -5.53 13.13
CA ASP A 296 6.53 -5.02 14.38
C ASP A 296 4.99 -5.10 14.34
N LYS A 297 4.36 -4.97 15.50
CA LYS A 297 2.90 -4.93 15.60
C LYS A 297 2.27 -3.88 14.68
N ILE A 298 1.13 -4.23 14.11
CA ILE A 298 0.35 -3.37 13.21
C ILE A 298 -0.97 -3.02 13.86
N PHE A 299 -1.23 -1.73 14.08
CA PHE A 299 -2.53 -1.28 14.53
C PHE A 299 -3.57 -1.39 13.41
N THR A 300 -4.76 -1.88 13.76
CA THR A 300 -5.85 -2.13 12.83
C THR A 300 -7.01 -1.17 13.01
N ASP A 301 -7.11 -0.52 14.18
CA ASP A 301 -8.07 0.54 14.47
C ASP A 301 -7.38 1.91 14.57
N VAL A 302 -8.12 2.97 14.24
CA VAL A 302 -7.61 4.35 14.23
C VAL A 302 -7.27 4.87 15.63
N ALA A 303 -7.83 4.29 16.69
CA ALA A 303 -7.55 4.64 18.07
C ALA A 303 -6.31 3.92 18.64
N ASN A 304 -5.68 3.05 17.86
CA ASN A 304 -4.52 2.24 18.23
C ASN A 304 -4.77 1.32 19.45
N ARG A 305 -5.99 0.81 19.61
CA ARG A 305 -6.37 -0.12 20.68
C ARG A 305 -6.24 -1.58 20.26
N VAL A 306 -6.54 -1.85 18.97
CA VAL A 306 -6.49 -3.19 18.39
C VAL A 306 -5.30 -3.31 17.46
N TYR A 307 -4.56 -4.40 17.58
CA TYR A 307 -3.37 -4.62 16.75
C TYR A 307 -3.14 -6.11 16.45
N ASN A 308 -2.54 -6.39 15.31
CA ASN A 308 -1.90 -7.67 15.05
C ASN A 308 -0.53 -7.69 15.74
N PRO A 309 -0.18 -8.75 16.49
CA PRO A 309 1.11 -8.87 17.16
C PRO A 309 2.29 -8.80 16.21
N ALA A 310 3.48 -8.52 16.75
CA ALA A 310 4.72 -8.62 16.01
C ALA A 310 4.93 -10.05 15.50
N LEU A 311 5.50 -10.17 14.31
CA LEU A 311 5.67 -11.43 13.60
C LEU A 311 7.12 -11.60 13.16
N PHE A 312 7.66 -12.79 13.41
CA PHE A 312 8.92 -13.25 12.83
C PHE A 312 8.69 -14.59 12.15
N LEU A 313 9.01 -14.67 10.86
CA LEU A 313 8.92 -15.89 10.05
C LEU A 313 10.31 -16.27 9.54
N VAL A 314 10.52 -17.56 9.41
CA VAL A 314 11.73 -18.12 8.82
C VAL A 314 11.32 -19.05 7.70
N ASP A 315 11.94 -18.87 6.54
CA ASP A 315 11.75 -19.71 5.36
C ASP A 315 13.09 -20.31 4.94
N GLY A 316 13.06 -21.46 4.29
CA GLY A 316 14.27 -22.11 3.82
C GLY A 316 14.07 -22.80 2.48
N GLY A 317 15.17 -23.08 1.81
CA GLY A 317 15.13 -23.77 0.53
C GLY A 317 16.43 -24.50 0.19
N LEU A 318 16.30 -25.51 -0.65
CA LEU A 318 17.38 -26.27 -1.25
C LEU A 318 17.24 -26.22 -2.76
N PHE A 319 18.34 -25.96 -3.46
CA PHE A 319 18.36 -25.92 -4.91
C PHE A 319 19.54 -26.73 -5.42
N TYR A 320 19.27 -27.61 -6.36
CA TYR A 320 20.33 -28.43 -6.97
C TYR A 320 20.26 -28.32 -8.49
N THR A 321 21.31 -27.80 -9.09
CA THR A 321 21.39 -27.62 -10.53
C THR A 321 22.30 -28.67 -11.18
N ILE A 322 21.71 -29.48 -12.03
CA ILE A 322 22.36 -30.59 -12.75
C ILE A 322 22.71 -30.12 -14.17
N LYS A 323 23.99 -30.22 -14.53
CA LYS A 323 24.52 -29.90 -15.87
C LYS A 323 24.05 -28.54 -16.44
N GLN A 324 23.76 -27.56 -15.57
CA GLN A 324 23.24 -26.23 -15.92
C GLN A 324 21.90 -26.24 -16.68
N LYS A 325 21.21 -27.35 -16.75
CA LYS A 325 19.96 -27.53 -17.48
C LYS A 325 18.76 -27.86 -16.59
N VAL A 326 18.93 -28.70 -15.60
CA VAL A 326 17.85 -29.09 -14.69
C VAL A 326 18.09 -28.51 -13.32
N THR A 327 17.13 -27.79 -12.79
CA THR A 327 17.15 -27.31 -11.40
C THR A 327 16.02 -27.98 -10.63
N LEU A 328 16.39 -28.69 -9.57
CA LEU A 328 15.48 -29.23 -8.55
C LEU A 328 15.44 -28.21 -7.39
N ALA A 329 14.26 -27.82 -6.95
CA ALA A 329 14.10 -26.92 -5.81
C ALA A 329 13.09 -27.50 -4.81
N LEU A 330 13.41 -27.38 -3.53
CA LEU A 330 12.50 -27.62 -2.41
C LEU A 330 12.48 -26.36 -1.55
N ASN A 331 11.32 -25.72 -1.42
CA ASN A 331 11.13 -24.57 -0.56
C ASN A 331 10.22 -24.94 0.60
N VAL A 332 10.51 -24.37 1.76
CA VAL A 332 9.71 -24.50 2.98
C VAL A 332 9.41 -23.11 3.49
N ASP A 333 8.17 -22.67 3.36
CA ASP A 333 7.68 -21.42 3.93
C ASP A 333 7.21 -21.67 5.37
N ASN A 334 7.41 -20.68 6.25
CA ASN A 334 7.07 -20.75 7.67
C ASN A 334 7.65 -22.02 8.36
N LEU A 335 8.97 -22.15 8.32
CA LEU A 335 9.71 -23.34 8.77
C LEU A 335 9.32 -23.82 10.17
N PHE A 336 9.01 -22.90 11.09
CA PHE A 336 8.63 -23.20 12.47
C PHE A 336 7.13 -23.39 12.69
N ASP A 337 6.33 -23.38 11.61
CA ASP A 337 4.86 -23.54 11.64
C ASP A 337 4.17 -22.55 12.58
N LYS A 338 4.63 -21.31 12.55
CA LYS A 338 4.08 -20.27 13.41
C LYS A 338 2.67 -19.89 12.99
N GLU A 339 1.73 -19.94 13.92
CA GLU A 339 0.40 -19.41 13.72
C GLU A 339 0.40 -17.87 13.83
N TYR A 340 -0.21 -17.20 12.86
CA TYR A 340 -0.26 -15.75 12.81
C TYR A 340 -1.46 -15.24 12.01
N PHE A 341 -1.80 -13.98 12.23
CA PHE A 341 -2.77 -13.27 11.40
C PHE A 341 -2.05 -12.43 10.35
N LYS A 342 -2.38 -12.63 9.08
CA LYS A 342 -1.93 -11.79 7.98
C LYS A 342 -2.66 -10.44 7.99
N SER A 343 -3.91 -10.43 8.40
CA SER A 343 -4.75 -9.25 8.66
C SER A 343 -5.70 -9.56 9.81
N THR A 344 -6.53 -8.60 10.23
CA THR A 344 -7.50 -8.77 11.33
C THR A 344 -8.43 -9.99 11.20
N THR A 345 -8.65 -10.46 9.99
CA THR A 345 -9.62 -11.51 9.68
C THR A 345 -9.06 -12.67 8.86
N VAL A 346 -7.77 -12.60 8.49
CA VAL A 346 -7.14 -13.60 7.62
C VAL A 346 -5.96 -14.22 8.33
N TYR A 347 -6.04 -15.54 8.52
CA TYR A 347 -4.92 -16.33 9.01
C TYR A 347 -3.78 -16.37 8.00
N GLY A 348 -2.55 -16.40 8.51
CA GLY A 348 -1.36 -16.68 7.73
C GLY A 348 -1.32 -18.13 7.25
N LYS A 349 -0.48 -18.39 6.26
CA LYS A 349 -0.27 -19.77 5.79
C LYS A 349 0.47 -20.57 6.86
N PRO A 350 0.07 -21.82 7.15
CA PRO A 350 0.88 -22.73 7.94
C PRO A 350 2.18 -23.07 7.19
N ARG A 351 3.04 -23.86 7.80
CA ARG A 351 4.22 -24.39 7.11
C ARG A 351 3.81 -25.07 5.81
N ASN A 352 4.48 -24.67 4.74
CA ASN A 352 4.16 -25.11 3.39
C ASN A 352 5.43 -25.61 2.68
N PHE A 353 5.31 -26.71 1.94
CA PHE A 353 6.40 -27.29 1.17
C PHE A 353 6.07 -27.17 -0.32
N THR A 354 7.02 -26.67 -1.11
CA THR A 354 6.88 -26.54 -2.55
C THR A 354 8.06 -27.18 -3.25
N GLY A 355 7.81 -28.23 -4.04
CA GLY A 355 8.79 -28.84 -4.93
C GLY A 355 8.68 -28.28 -6.35
N THR A 356 9.80 -27.93 -6.97
CA THR A 356 9.84 -27.41 -8.34
C THR A 356 10.94 -28.12 -9.14
N ILE A 357 10.61 -28.47 -10.39
CA ILE A 357 11.56 -28.98 -11.37
C ILE A 357 11.54 -28.00 -12.55
N SER A 358 12.69 -27.42 -12.87
CA SER A 358 12.86 -26.50 -13.99
C SER A 358 13.85 -27.08 -14.99
N TYR A 359 13.54 -27.00 -16.27
CA TYR A 359 14.42 -27.41 -17.37
C TYR A 359 14.69 -26.21 -18.30
N ARG A 360 15.96 -25.98 -18.61
CA ARG A 360 16.41 -24.96 -19.56
C ARG A 360 16.83 -25.66 -20.86
N PHE A 361 16.17 -25.30 -21.94
CA PHE A 361 16.46 -25.77 -23.29
C PHE A 361 17.77 -25.21 -23.86
#